data_3d0f52fd84507bb8ad021609781f4ce7
#
_entry.id   3d0f52fd84507bb8ad021609781f4ce7
#
_cell.length_a   1.000
_cell.length_b   1.000
_cell.length_c   1.000
_cell.angle_alpha   90.00
_cell.angle_beta   90.00
_cell.angle_gamma   90.00
#
_symmetry.space_group_name_H-M   'P 1'
#
loop_
_entity.id
_entity.type
_entity.pdbx_description
1 polymer ?
#
loop_
_entity_poly.entity_id
_entity_poly.type
_entity_poly.pdbx_seq_one_letter_code
_entity_poly.pdbx_strand_id
1 'polypeptide(L)'
;TDRLIEGMKFSKEAWIISKQDKEIAEAVMERLGRGVTSIKAVGMYSKEEKNLLFCVVSPKEIVKIKSIVREFDPHAFFVVSDAREVFGEGFIEKEDRIT
;
A
#
# COMPACT_ATOMS: atom_id res chain seq x y z
N THR A 1 -10.15 -16.04 -16.58
CA THR A 1 -9.64 -15.44 -17.75
C THR A 1 -9.27 -14.01 -17.49
N ASP A 2 -10.03 -13.12 -18.04
CA ASP A 2 -9.65 -11.74 -17.91
C ASP A 2 -9.68 -11.24 -16.51
N ARG A 3 -10.44 -11.86 -15.67
CA ARG A 3 -10.55 -11.40 -14.32
C ARG A 3 -9.20 -11.34 -13.62
N LEU A 4 -8.28 -12.15 -14.07
CA LEU A 4 -6.97 -12.19 -13.43
C LEU A 4 -6.24 -10.89 -13.57
N ILE A 5 -6.39 -10.29 -14.72
CA ILE A 5 -5.68 -9.08 -14.99
C ILE A 5 -6.50 -7.89 -14.63
N GLU A 6 -7.76 -8.01 -14.94
CA GLU A 6 -8.65 -6.90 -14.76
C GLU A 6 -8.79 -6.49 -13.33
N GLY A 7 -8.62 -7.43 -12.42
CA GLY A 7 -8.86 -7.14 -11.05
C GLY A 7 -8.13 -5.93 -10.57
N MET A 8 -6.93 -5.71 -11.08
CA MET A 8 -6.11 -4.62 -10.58
C MET A 8 -5.65 -3.69 -11.68
N LYS A 9 -6.42 -3.63 -12.75
CA LYS A 9 -6.01 -2.84 -13.88
C LYS A 9 -5.94 -1.35 -13.58
N PHE A 10 -6.83 -0.85 -12.75
CA PHE A 10 -6.83 0.56 -12.39
C PHE A 10 -6.62 0.65 -10.90
N SER A 11 -5.42 0.36 -10.49
CA SER A 11 -5.07 0.30 -9.10
C SER A 11 -4.50 1.61 -8.62
N LYS A 12 -4.40 1.72 -7.32
CA LYS A 12 -3.77 2.86 -6.67
C LYS A 12 -2.58 2.39 -5.88
N GLU A 13 -1.56 3.22 -5.86
CA GLU A 13 -0.39 3.00 -5.02
C GLU A 13 -0.49 3.94 -3.84
N ALA A 14 -0.32 3.39 -2.66
CA ALA A 14 -0.36 4.19 -1.45
C ALA A 14 1.02 4.19 -0.81
N TRP A 15 1.53 5.37 -0.51
CA TRP A 15 2.82 5.56 0.14
C TRP A 15 2.56 6.28 1.44
N ILE A 16 3.01 5.70 2.54
CA ILE A 16 2.72 6.23 3.86
C ILE A 16 3.99 6.37 4.65
N ILE A 17 4.20 7.53 5.24
CA ILE A 17 5.31 7.75 6.15
C ILE A 17 4.72 8.16 7.48
N SER A 18 4.99 7.38 8.52
CA SER A 18 4.40 7.62 9.81
C SER A 18 5.25 6.98 10.90
N LYS A 19 5.19 7.56 12.08
CA LYS A 19 5.82 6.94 13.22
C LYS A 19 5.04 5.74 13.72
N GLN A 20 3.78 5.65 13.31
CA GLN A 20 2.93 4.53 13.67
C GLN A 20 2.87 3.51 12.55
N ASP A 21 3.99 3.32 11.87
CA ASP A 21 4.02 2.48 10.68
C ASP A 21 3.58 1.05 10.95
N LYS A 22 4.00 0.47 12.06
CA LYS A 22 3.63 -0.91 12.35
C LYS A 22 2.14 -1.06 12.57
N GLU A 23 1.56 -0.16 13.33
CA GLU A 23 0.13 -0.22 13.61
C GLU A 23 -0.68 -0.03 12.34
N ILE A 24 -0.25 0.89 11.50
CA ILE A 24 -0.94 1.14 10.25
C ILE A 24 -0.83 -0.07 9.33
N ALA A 25 0.37 -0.63 9.22
CA ALA A 25 0.56 -1.80 8.36
C ALA A 25 -0.30 -2.97 8.81
N GLU A 26 -0.33 -3.23 10.11
CA GLU A 26 -1.12 -4.33 10.62
C GLU A 26 -2.60 -4.12 10.37
N ALA A 27 -3.07 -2.90 10.55
CA ALA A 27 -4.47 -2.60 10.32
C ALA A 27 -4.85 -2.78 8.85
N VAL A 28 -3.97 -2.35 7.95
CA VAL A 28 -4.24 -2.51 6.53
C VAL A 28 -4.28 -3.99 6.16
N MET A 29 -3.31 -4.74 6.63
CA MET A 29 -3.27 -6.16 6.31
C MET A 29 -4.47 -6.90 6.89
N GLU A 30 -4.87 -6.55 8.10
CA GLU A 30 -5.96 -7.23 8.75
C GLU A 30 -7.31 -6.84 8.17
N ARG A 31 -7.53 -5.56 7.96
CA ARG A 31 -8.84 -5.08 7.55
C ARG A 31 -9.08 -5.20 6.06
N LEU A 32 -8.02 -5.07 5.26
CA LEU A 32 -8.17 -5.09 3.81
C LEU A 32 -7.62 -6.36 3.16
N GLY A 33 -6.84 -7.14 3.90
CA GLY A 33 -6.26 -8.33 3.32
C GLY A 33 -5.22 -8.04 2.26
N ARG A 34 -4.59 -6.88 2.31
CA ARG A 34 -3.56 -6.51 1.34
C ARG A 34 -2.20 -6.51 2.00
N GLY A 35 -1.20 -6.95 1.24
CA GLY A 35 0.16 -6.91 1.74
C GLY A 35 0.68 -5.49 1.79
N VAL A 36 1.53 -5.23 2.77
CA VAL A 36 2.17 -3.94 2.92
C VAL A 36 3.67 -4.17 2.98
N THR A 37 4.39 -3.41 2.19
CA THR A 37 5.85 -3.51 2.16
C THR A 37 6.43 -2.31 2.87
N SER A 38 7.41 -2.58 3.73
CA SER A 38 8.09 -1.51 4.44
C SER A 38 9.45 -1.30 3.79
N ILE A 39 9.73 -0.08 3.44
CA ILE A 39 10.98 0.30 2.80
C ILE A 39 11.70 1.25 3.72
N LYS A 40 12.95 0.94 4.02
CA LYS A 40 13.73 1.82 4.87
C LYS A 40 14.13 3.07 4.10
N ALA A 41 13.95 4.19 4.73
CA ALA A 41 14.23 5.47 4.10
C ALA A 41 14.86 6.40 5.11
N VAL A 42 15.47 7.47 4.60
CA VAL A 42 16.11 8.47 5.45
C VAL A 42 15.64 9.84 5.01
N GLY A 43 15.12 10.59 5.96
CA GLY A 43 14.72 11.95 5.66
C GLY A 43 15.97 12.80 5.42
N MET A 44 16.02 13.48 4.30
CA MET A 44 17.19 14.24 3.96
C MET A 44 17.37 15.46 4.85
N TYR A 45 16.28 16.03 5.28
CA TYR A 45 16.34 17.19 6.13
C TYR A 45 16.65 16.80 7.58
N SER A 46 15.88 15.87 8.11
CA SER A 46 16.01 15.49 9.52
C SER A 46 17.13 14.47 9.74
N LYS A 47 17.55 13.79 8.70
CA LYS A 47 18.54 12.71 8.77
C LYS A 47 18.07 11.55 9.62
N GLU A 48 16.77 11.45 9.84
CA GLU A 48 16.22 10.36 10.64
C GLU A 48 15.82 9.21 9.75
N GLU A 49 16.00 8.01 10.27
CA GLU A 49 15.51 6.82 9.59
C GLU A 49 14.02 6.72 9.74
N LYS A 50 13.37 6.35 8.66
CA LYS A 50 11.93 6.19 8.64
C LYS A 50 11.59 4.95 7.86
N ASN A 51 10.41 4.44 8.09
CA ASN A 51 9.89 3.35 7.28
C ASN A 51 8.80 3.88 6.38
N LEU A 52 8.98 3.65 5.10
CA LEU A 52 8.01 4.05 4.10
C LEU A 52 7.17 2.84 3.77
N LEU A 53 5.89 2.92 4.01
CA LEU A 53 4.99 1.82 3.72
C LEU A 53 4.46 1.97 2.30
N PHE A 54 4.44 0.87 1.60
CA PHE A 54 3.97 0.85 0.22
C PHE A 54 2.95 -0.26 0.07
N CYS A 55 1.82 0.03 -0.53
CA CYS A 55 0.85 -0.99 -0.85
C CYS A 55 0.10 -0.61 -2.10
N VAL A 56 -0.42 -1.64 -2.77
CA VAL A 56 -1.18 -1.47 -3.99
C VAL A 56 -2.59 -1.97 -3.71
N VAL A 57 -3.56 -1.14 -3.97
CA VAL A 57 -4.94 -1.45 -3.62
C VAL A 57 -5.87 -0.93 -4.72
N SER A 58 -7.13 -1.30 -4.61
CA SER A 58 -8.13 -0.79 -5.54
C SER A 58 -8.53 0.63 -5.13
N PRO A 59 -9.15 1.35 -6.06
CA PRO A 59 -9.60 2.71 -5.72
C PRO A 59 -10.53 2.76 -4.52
N LYS A 60 -11.36 1.75 -4.35
CA LYS A 60 -12.26 1.72 -3.21
C LYS A 60 -11.53 1.58 -1.90
N GLU A 61 -10.42 0.86 -1.94
CA GLU A 61 -9.67 0.60 -0.72
C GLU A 61 -8.85 1.80 -0.28
N ILE A 62 -8.58 2.72 -1.19
CA ILE A 62 -7.84 3.92 -0.82
C ILE A 62 -8.56 4.71 0.25
N VAL A 63 -9.87 4.79 0.15
CA VAL A 63 -10.64 5.50 1.15
C VAL A 63 -10.47 4.86 2.53
N LYS A 64 -10.45 3.55 2.54
CA LYS A 64 -10.28 2.83 3.80
C LYS A 64 -8.88 3.01 4.36
N ILE A 65 -7.87 2.99 3.50
CA ILE A 65 -6.51 3.21 3.95
C ILE A 65 -6.35 4.60 4.52
N LYS A 66 -6.93 5.58 3.86
CA LYS A 66 -6.86 6.94 4.34
C LYS A 66 -7.45 7.06 5.73
N SER A 67 -8.57 6.40 5.94
CA SER A 67 -9.23 6.40 7.24
C SER A 67 -8.35 5.72 8.31
N ILE A 68 -7.75 4.61 7.94
CA ILE A 68 -6.86 3.90 8.85
C ILE A 68 -5.68 4.76 9.24
N VAL A 69 -5.06 5.39 8.26
CA VAL A 69 -3.89 6.23 8.52
C VAL A 69 -4.26 7.36 9.47
N ARG A 70 -5.39 8.00 9.22
CA ARG A 70 -5.80 9.10 10.09
C ARG A 70 -6.14 8.65 11.49
N GLU A 71 -6.66 7.43 11.59
CA GLU A 71 -7.01 6.88 12.89
C GLU A 71 -5.77 6.75 13.78
N PHE A 72 -4.67 6.26 13.20
CA PHE A 72 -3.47 6.00 13.96
C PHE A 72 -2.51 7.19 14.00
N ASP A 73 -2.49 7.99 12.95
CA ASP A 73 -1.56 9.10 12.90
C ASP A 73 -2.10 10.20 11.98
N PRO A 74 -2.79 11.18 12.55
CA PRO A 74 -3.34 12.27 11.72
C PRO A 74 -2.27 13.11 11.04
N HIS A 75 -1.03 13.00 11.47
CA HIS A 75 0.05 13.78 10.89
C HIS A 75 0.90 12.98 9.91
N ALA A 76 0.46 11.77 9.57
CA ALA A 76 1.21 10.95 8.65
C ALA A 76 1.22 11.57 7.25
N PHE A 77 2.30 11.33 6.54
CA PHE A 77 2.42 11.74 5.16
C PHE A 77 1.85 10.63 4.29
N PHE A 78 0.90 10.96 3.46
CA PHE A 78 0.16 9.97 2.69
C PHE A 78 0.07 10.43 1.24
N VAL A 79 0.62 9.62 0.34
CA VAL A 79 0.63 9.94 -1.08
C VAL A 79 -0.05 8.82 -1.85
N VAL A 80 -0.87 9.18 -2.79
CA VAL A 80 -1.58 8.22 -3.64
C VAL A 80 -1.23 8.51 -5.08
N SER A 81 -0.90 7.47 -5.81
CA SER A 81 -0.69 7.62 -7.23
C SER A 81 -1.38 6.47 -7.95
N ASP A 82 -1.46 6.57 -9.25
CA ASP A 82 -2.11 5.56 -10.07
C ASP A 82 -1.12 4.49 -10.49
N ALA A 83 -1.57 3.25 -10.43
CA ALA A 83 -0.84 2.13 -10.99
C ALA A 83 -1.72 1.54 -12.06
N ARG A 84 -1.22 1.54 -13.29
CA ARG A 84 -2.04 1.10 -14.40
C ARG A 84 -2.24 -0.39 -14.46
N GLU A 85 -1.17 -1.13 -14.31
CA GLU A 85 -1.22 -2.58 -14.34
C GLU A 85 -0.39 -3.12 -13.22
N VAL A 86 -0.92 -4.14 -12.57
CA VAL A 86 -0.23 -4.77 -11.46
C VAL A 86 -0.25 -6.26 -11.68
N PHE A 87 0.91 -6.86 -11.66
CA PHE A 87 1.06 -8.30 -11.77
C PHE A 87 1.82 -8.78 -10.56
N GLY A 88 1.40 -9.90 -10.01
CA GLY A 88 2.10 -10.43 -8.88
C GLY A 88 1.20 -11.29 -8.04
N GLU A 89 1.81 -11.90 -7.06
CA GLU A 89 1.06 -12.72 -6.14
C GLU A 89 0.04 -11.88 -5.41
N GLY A 90 -1.16 -12.39 -5.29
CA GLY A 90 -2.21 -11.67 -4.63
C GLY A 90 -3.05 -10.85 -5.57
N PHE A 91 -2.58 -10.64 -6.80
CA PHE A 91 -3.33 -9.86 -7.77
C PHE A 91 -3.72 -10.67 -8.98
N ILE A 92 -2.93 -11.69 -9.31
CA ILE A 92 -3.27 -12.60 -10.40
C ILE A 92 -3.07 -14.00 -9.87
N GLU A 93 -3.56 -14.98 -10.63
CA GLU A 93 -3.48 -16.35 -10.19
C GLU A 93 -2.04 -16.81 -10.20
N LYS A 94 -1.76 -17.82 -9.40
CA LYS A 94 -0.41 -18.26 -9.25
C LYS A 94 0.24 -18.70 -10.54
N GLU A 95 -0.51 -19.33 -11.38
CA GLU A 95 0.07 -19.82 -12.61
C GLU A 95 0.51 -18.69 -13.52
N ASP A 96 0.12 -17.48 -13.21
CA ASP A 96 0.49 -16.34 -14.01
C ASP A 96 1.70 -15.62 -13.46
N ARG A 97 2.24 -16.10 -12.39
CA ARG A 97 3.44 -15.48 -11.87
C ARG A 97 4.57 -15.74 -12.82
N ILE A 98 5.27 -14.70 -13.08
CA ILE A 98 6.36 -14.79 -14.01
C ILE A 98 7.56 -15.48 -13.45
N THR A 99 7.78 -15.36 -12.25
CA THR A 99 8.99 -15.90 -11.68
C THR A 99 9.08 -17.35 -11.68
#